data_bf952dbcb62c89eff52311590ff8f47b
#
_entry.id   bf952dbcb62c89eff52311590ff8f47b
#
_cell.length_a   1.000
_cell.length_b   1.000
_cell.length_c   1.000
_cell.angle_alpha   90.00
_cell.angle_beta   90.00
_cell.angle_gamma   90.00
#
_symmetry.space_group_name_H-M   'P 1'
#
loop_
_entity.id
_entity.type
_entity.pdbx_description
1 polymer ?
#
loop_
_entity_poly.entity_id
_entity_poly.type
_entity_poly.pdbx_seq_one_letter_code
_entity_poly.pdbx_strand_id
1 'polypeptide(L)'
;MKTAPGLTAYVGDASAFSHIGSLSMKVNEGMKKALIIGGAGFVGKYLAEYLSRECGYQVRSTKMKQETLEPEGYDVVDMNLLEKQEVVDVIENFAPDYIFHLAAQSSVAVSWSNPQLTVDVNIKGALNLLDVLKEMEYKGRVLLIGSGEEYGRIHPDQVPIVEDTVLRPGNIYAATKSCQNMLGTIYAQAYQLELVMVRAFTHVGPRQSPQFVVSDFCKQVVEVEKGLREPVIHVGNLKAKRDFTDVRDVIAAYECLIRQGKSGETYNVGSGKAYEIQEVLDKIIELSGREINVEVEQARLRPIDVPIIEADITKITEQTDWKRKISLEQTLKDTLDYWRANVEA
;
A
#
# COMPACT_ATOMS: atom_id res chain seq x y z
N MET A 1 18.33 44.56 25.47
CA MET A 1 17.12 44.20 26.21
C MET A 1 15.90 44.44 25.36
N LYS A 2 15.31 43.40 24.82
CA LYS A 2 13.89 43.22 24.44
C LYS A 2 13.71 41.76 24.04
N THR A 3 12.95 41.10 24.83
CA THR A 3 12.62 39.67 24.83
C THR A 3 11.64 39.35 23.71
N ALA A 4 11.86 38.23 23.03
CA ALA A 4 10.92 37.61 22.07
C ALA A 4 9.80 36.86 22.84
N PRO A 5 8.57 36.82 22.33
CA PRO A 5 7.50 36.00 22.93
C PRO A 5 7.48 34.57 22.36
N GLY A 6 7.13 33.66 23.24
CA GLY A 6 7.23 32.23 23.09
C GLY A 6 6.26 31.59 22.08
N LEU A 7 6.69 30.47 21.53
CA LEU A 7 5.87 29.49 20.85
C LEU A 7 5.02 28.73 21.87
N THR A 8 3.71 28.84 21.77
CA THR A 8 2.75 27.97 22.46
C THR A 8 2.56 26.70 21.61
N ALA A 9 3.02 25.58 22.14
CA ALA A 9 2.72 24.25 21.61
C ALA A 9 1.24 23.94 21.78
N TYR A 10 0.56 23.62 20.68
CA TYR A 10 -0.79 23.07 20.70
C TYR A 10 -0.70 21.58 21.10
N VAL A 11 -1.03 21.27 22.34
CA VAL A 11 -1.24 19.91 22.82
C VAL A 11 -2.69 19.55 22.50
N GLY A 12 -2.89 18.72 21.51
CA GLY A 12 -4.19 18.12 21.18
C GLY A 12 -4.58 17.10 22.28
N ASP A 13 -5.81 17.22 22.73
CA ASP A 13 -6.44 16.49 23.82
C ASP A 13 -6.46 14.96 23.60
N ALA A 14 -5.79 14.22 24.48
CA ALA A 14 -5.64 12.76 24.46
C ALA A 14 -6.78 12.02 25.20
N SER A 15 -7.98 12.60 25.35
CA SER A 15 -9.01 12.09 26.27
C SER A 15 -10.15 11.27 25.64
N ALA A 16 -10.02 10.74 24.41
CA ALA A 16 -11.11 10.02 23.75
C ALA A 16 -11.00 8.48 23.70
N PHE A 17 -10.04 7.86 24.41
CA PHE A 17 -9.90 6.38 24.37
C PHE A 17 -9.82 5.75 25.76
N SER A 18 -10.80 5.99 26.61
CA SER A 18 -11.00 5.18 27.80
C SER A 18 -12.39 4.55 27.73
N HIS A 19 -12.49 3.31 27.28
CA HIS A 19 -13.44 2.26 27.69
C HIS A 19 -13.52 1.17 26.61
N ILE A 20 -12.60 0.22 26.64
CA ILE A 20 -12.88 -1.15 26.19
C ILE A 20 -12.26 -2.11 27.20
N GLY A 21 -13.13 -2.99 27.70
CA GLY A 21 -12.92 -3.85 28.84
C GLY A 21 -11.78 -4.85 28.69
N SER A 22 -11.29 -5.25 29.83
CA SER A 22 -10.39 -6.35 30.11
C SER A 22 -10.76 -7.63 29.35
N LEU A 23 -9.84 -8.13 28.53
CA LEU A 23 -9.81 -9.55 28.17
C LEU A 23 -8.42 -10.13 28.46
N SER A 24 -8.49 -11.17 29.18
CA SER A 24 -7.49 -11.98 29.83
C SER A 24 -6.43 -12.60 28.91
N MET A 25 -5.32 -12.97 29.59
CA MET A 25 -4.22 -13.84 29.19
C MET A 25 -3.33 -13.29 28.06
N LYS A 26 -2.48 -12.31 28.40
CA LYS A 26 -1.19 -12.17 27.71
C LYS A 26 -0.32 -13.36 28.14
N VAL A 27 -0.29 -14.41 27.30
CA VAL A 27 0.89 -15.25 27.23
C VAL A 27 2.07 -14.31 27.02
N ASN A 28 3.14 -14.49 27.75
CA ASN A 28 4.37 -13.69 27.65
C ASN A 28 5.11 -14.10 26.35
N GLU A 29 4.49 -13.86 25.20
CA GLU A 29 5.15 -13.96 23.89
C GLU A 29 6.09 -12.76 23.81
N GLY A 30 7.38 -13.04 23.65
CA GLY A 30 8.39 -12.01 23.44
C GLY A 30 7.98 -11.06 22.31
N MET A 31 8.44 -9.82 22.35
CA MET A 31 8.14 -8.79 21.35
C MET A 31 8.42 -9.33 19.93
N LYS A 32 7.39 -9.37 19.07
CA LYS A 32 7.51 -9.86 17.69
C LYS A 32 8.40 -8.96 16.85
N LYS A 33 9.21 -9.56 16.01
CA LYS A 33 10.11 -8.87 15.07
C LYS A 33 9.52 -8.86 13.67
N ALA A 34 9.35 -7.69 13.09
CA ALA A 34 8.81 -7.51 11.74
C ALA A 34 9.84 -6.87 10.80
N LEU A 35 10.17 -7.55 9.71
CA LEU A 35 10.99 -7.03 8.63
C LEU A 35 10.10 -6.51 7.49
N ILE A 36 10.27 -5.25 7.12
CA ILE A 36 9.57 -4.63 5.98
C ILE A 36 10.55 -4.46 4.83
N ILE A 37 10.38 -5.23 3.76
CA ILE A 37 11.18 -5.12 2.55
C ILE A 37 10.52 -4.11 1.62
N GLY A 38 11.19 -2.97 1.35
CA GLY A 38 10.64 -1.85 0.59
C GLY A 38 9.98 -0.77 1.45
N GLY A 39 10.56 -0.49 2.61
CA GLY A 39 10.04 0.46 3.58
C GLY A 39 10.05 1.92 3.16
N ALA A 40 10.90 2.32 2.21
CA ALA A 40 10.92 3.69 1.69
C ALA A 40 9.68 4.06 0.85
N GLY A 41 8.91 3.07 0.40
CA GLY A 41 7.67 3.26 -0.35
C GLY A 41 6.54 3.86 0.48
N PHE A 42 5.49 4.32 -0.20
CA PHE A 42 4.30 4.92 0.41
C PHE A 42 3.71 4.06 1.54
N VAL A 43 3.39 2.80 1.24
CA VAL A 43 2.79 1.86 2.21
C VAL A 43 3.79 1.44 3.28
N GLY A 44 5.08 1.31 2.92
CA GLY A 44 6.13 0.85 3.82
C GLY A 44 6.32 1.77 5.03
N LYS A 45 6.27 3.09 4.82
CA LYS A 45 6.35 4.09 5.90
C LYS A 45 5.17 3.97 6.88
N TYR A 46 3.95 3.90 6.35
CA TYR A 46 2.75 3.70 7.19
C TYR A 46 2.80 2.40 7.97
N LEU A 47 3.21 1.31 7.31
CA LEU A 47 3.29 0.00 7.96
C LEU A 47 4.35 0.00 9.07
N ALA A 48 5.52 0.58 8.84
CA ALA A 48 6.58 0.66 9.85
C ALA A 48 6.12 1.46 11.09
N GLU A 49 5.50 2.62 10.87
CA GLU A 49 4.94 3.45 11.94
C GLU A 49 3.84 2.69 12.72
N TYR A 50 2.92 2.04 12.02
CA TYR A 50 1.81 1.29 12.62
C TYR A 50 2.30 0.09 13.44
N LEU A 51 3.17 -0.74 12.88
CA LEU A 51 3.67 -1.92 13.57
C LEU A 51 4.51 -1.56 14.81
N SER A 52 5.31 -0.50 14.73
CA SER A 52 6.15 -0.08 15.86
C SER A 52 5.35 0.60 16.95
N ARG A 53 4.43 1.52 16.61
CA ARG A 53 3.73 2.37 17.57
C ARG A 53 2.45 1.75 18.12
N GLU A 54 1.65 1.12 17.25
CA GLU A 54 0.33 0.61 17.61
C GLU A 54 0.34 -0.88 17.96
N CYS A 55 1.18 -1.68 17.25
CA CYS A 55 1.25 -3.12 17.48
C CYS A 55 2.36 -3.54 18.43
N GLY A 56 3.31 -2.65 18.75
CA GLY A 56 4.41 -2.91 19.68
C GLY A 56 5.43 -3.91 19.13
N TYR A 57 5.61 -4.00 17.81
CA TYR A 57 6.62 -4.86 17.18
C TYR A 57 7.98 -4.17 17.20
N GLN A 58 9.05 -4.98 17.28
CA GLN A 58 10.37 -4.52 16.88
C GLN A 58 10.42 -4.53 15.36
N VAL A 59 10.54 -3.35 14.74
CA VAL A 59 10.48 -3.21 13.28
C VAL A 59 11.86 -2.89 12.73
N ARG A 60 12.23 -3.60 11.66
CA ARG A 60 13.32 -3.24 10.75
C ARG A 60 12.75 -3.00 9.36
N SER A 61 13.08 -1.89 8.75
CA SER A 61 12.64 -1.49 7.43
C SER A 61 13.83 -1.45 6.47
N THR A 62 13.66 -1.93 5.24
CA THR A 62 14.74 -1.86 4.24
C THR A 62 14.48 -0.77 3.22
N LYS A 63 15.55 -0.21 2.68
CA LYS A 63 15.56 0.74 1.57
C LYS A 63 16.73 0.47 0.63
N MET A 64 16.67 0.97 -0.60
CA MET A 64 17.84 1.04 -1.47
C MET A 64 18.77 2.16 -0.99
N LYS A 65 20.08 2.04 -1.26
CA LYS A 65 21.08 3.07 -0.88
C LYS A 65 20.74 4.49 -1.34
N GLN A 66 20.13 4.61 -2.53
CA GLN A 66 19.74 5.89 -3.10
C GLN A 66 18.40 6.45 -2.60
N GLU A 67 17.65 5.67 -1.83
CA GLU A 67 16.38 6.10 -1.25
C GLU A 67 16.60 6.76 0.11
N THR A 68 15.72 7.71 0.44
CA THR A 68 15.69 8.35 1.76
C THR A 68 14.56 7.78 2.59
N LEU A 69 14.89 7.27 3.75
CA LEU A 69 13.96 6.82 4.77
C LEU A 69 14.58 7.15 6.12
N GLU A 70 13.97 8.10 6.83
CA GLU A 70 14.39 8.45 8.18
C GLU A 70 13.74 7.49 9.19
N PRO A 71 14.52 6.96 10.16
CA PRO A 71 13.98 6.10 11.18
C PRO A 71 13.11 6.89 12.17
N GLU A 72 11.87 6.47 12.33
CA GLU A 72 10.91 7.08 13.28
C GLU A 72 10.45 6.07 14.34
N GLY A 73 11.37 5.65 15.19
CA GLY A 73 11.09 4.63 16.24
C GLY A 73 11.19 3.20 15.75
N TYR A 74 11.81 2.97 14.59
CA TYR A 74 12.15 1.67 14.02
C TYR A 74 13.51 1.70 13.32
N ASP A 75 14.07 0.53 13.06
CA ASP A 75 15.39 0.35 12.47
C ASP A 75 15.34 0.46 10.94
N VAL A 76 16.33 1.07 10.31
CA VAL A 76 16.43 1.20 8.84
C VAL A 76 17.77 0.70 8.35
N VAL A 77 17.76 -0.18 7.35
CA VAL A 77 18.97 -0.74 6.76
C VAL A 77 18.90 -0.69 5.23
N ASP A 78 20.06 -0.58 4.59
CA ASP A 78 20.15 -0.72 3.15
C ASP A 78 20.04 -2.21 2.76
N MET A 79 19.27 -2.49 1.70
CA MET A 79 19.18 -3.82 1.11
C MET A 79 18.77 -3.74 -0.36
N ASN A 80 19.55 -4.33 -1.24
CA ASN A 80 19.16 -4.57 -2.63
C ASN A 80 18.60 -5.99 -2.77
N LEU A 81 17.32 -6.11 -3.06
CA LEU A 81 16.64 -7.40 -3.21
C LEU A 81 17.20 -8.26 -4.36
N LEU A 82 17.92 -7.66 -5.32
CA LEU A 82 18.59 -8.36 -6.41
C LEU A 82 19.92 -8.97 -6.00
N GLU A 83 20.48 -8.58 -4.85
CA GLU A 83 21.73 -9.11 -4.27
C GLU A 83 21.40 -10.13 -3.18
N LYS A 84 21.42 -11.42 -3.55
CA LYS A 84 20.99 -12.51 -2.66
C LYS A 84 21.70 -12.49 -1.30
N GLN A 85 22.99 -12.13 -1.26
CA GLN A 85 23.75 -12.09 -0.01
C GLN A 85 23.23 -10.97 0.93
N GLU A 86 22.87 -9.80 0.40
CA GLU A 86 22.28 -8.72 1.23
C GLU A 86 20.96 -9.17 1.86
N VAL A 87 20.15 -9.97 1.15
CA VAL A 87 18.90 -10.55 1.70
C VAL A 87 19.20 -11.51 2.84
N VAL A 88 20.19 -12.40 2.67
CA VAL A 88 20.66 -13.32 3.71
C VAL A 88 21.11 -12.54 4.95
N ASP A 89 22.03 -11.58 4.76
CA ASP A 89 22.61 -10.80 5.86
C ASP A 89 21.55 -10.07 6.69
N VAL A 90 20.56 -9.46 6.03
CA VAL A 90 19.48 -8.73 6.71
C VAL A 90 18.58 -9.67 7.50
N ILE A 91 18.22 -10.82 6.94
CA ILE A 91 17.34 -11.79 7.61
C ILE A 91 18.06 -12.47 8.77
N GLU A 92 19.29 -12.93 8.60
CA GLU A 92 20.09 -13.57 9.66
C GLU A 92 20.35 -12.62 10.84
N ASN A 93 20.80 -11.39 10.55
CA ASN A 93 21.12 -10.41 11.57
C ASN A 93 19.91 -9.93 12.38
N PHE A 94 18.72 -9.97 11.80
CA PHE A 94 17.51 -9.51 12.48
C PHE A 94 16.68 -10.66 13.06
N ALA A 95 16.67 -11.82 12.42
CA ALA A 95 15.86 -12.99 12.75
C ALA A 95 14.38 -12.61 12.94
N PRO A 96 13.68 -12.12 11.89
CA PRO A 96 12.30 -11.67 11.98
C PRO A 96 11.33 -12.83 12.22
N ASP A 97 10.25 -12.59 12.98
CA ASP A 97 9.08 -13.49 13.03
C ASP A 97 8.18 -13.31 11.81
N TYR A 98 8.11 -12.06 11.30
CA TYR A 98 7.26 -11.65 10.20
C TYR A 98 8.05 -10.90 9.14
N ILE A 99 7.80 -11.21 7.87
CA ILE A 99 8.35 -10.48 6.71
C ILE A 99 7.21 -9.95 5.86
N PHE A 100 7.21 -8.65 5.61
CA PHE A 100 6.30 -7.98 4.69
C PHE A 100 7.05 -7.61 3.42
N HIS A 101 6.76 -8.29 2.31
CA HIS A 101 7.41 -8.02 1.03
C HIS A 101 6.60 -7.01 0.21
N LEU A 102 6.93 -5.72 0.39
CA LEU A 102 6.32 -4.58 -0.30
C LEU A 102 7.17 -4.11 -1.49
N ALA A 103 8.46 -4.45 -1.51
CA ALA A 103 9.38 -3.98 -2.55
C ALA A 103 8.91 -4.40 -3.95
N ALA A 104 8.67 -3.42 -4.80
CA ALA A 104 8.30 -3.62 -6.19
C ALA A 104 8.53 -2.34 -7.00
N GLN A 105 8.78 -2.50 -8.30
CA GLN A 105 8.49 -1.45 -9.27
C GLN A 105 6.97 -1.44 -9.49
N SER A 106 6.25 -0.46 -8.91
CA SER A 106 4.78 -0.43 -8.81
C SER A 106 4.07 0.43 -9.86
N SER A 107 4.81 1.21 -10.64
CA SER A 107 4.23 2.08 -11.67
C SER A 107 3.92 1.30 -12.94
N VAL A 108 2.64 1.25 -13.33
CA VAL A 108 2.21 0.68 -14.60
C VAL A 108 2.87 1.41 -15.79
N ALA A 109 2.99 2.74 -15.71
CA ALA A 109 3.63 3.53 -16.78
C ALA A 109 5.11 3.15 -16.97
N VAL A 110 5.85 2.99 -15.86
CA VAL A 110 7.25 2.53 -15.91
C VAL A 110 7.33 1.10 -16.43
N SER A 111 6.37 0.23 -16.15
CA SER A 111 6.39 -1.13 -16.68
C SER A 111 6.32 -1.19 -18.21
N TRP A 112 5.69 -0.20 -18.85
CA TRP A 112 5.69 -0.07 -20.32
C TRP A 112 6.99 0.52 -20.87
N SER A 113 7.57 1.51 -20.18
CA SER A 113 8.79 2.18 -20.66
C SER A 113 10.07 1.42 -20.30
N ASN A 114 10.07 0.66 -19.19
CA ASN A 114 11.19 -0.16 -18.74
C ASN A 114 10.72 -1.52 -18.21
N PRO A 115 10.30 -2.43 -19.11
CA PRO A 115 9.79 -3.75 -18.73
C PRO A 115 10.84 -4.61 -18.03
N GLN A 116 12.11 -4.49 -18.43
CA GLN A 116 13.21 -5.27 -17.88
C GLN A 116 13.38 -4.98 -16.38
N LEU A 117 13.42 -3.70 -16.00
CA LEU A 117 13.48 -3.30 -14.59
C LEU A 117 12.31 -3.88 -13.79
N THR A 118 11.10 -3.85 -14.37
CA THR A 118 9.89 -4.37 -13.71
C THR A 118 9.99 -5.88 -13.46
N VAL A 119 10.48 -6.64 -14.45
CA VAL A 119 10.72 -8.09 -14.33
C VAL A 119 11.81 -8.38 -13.30
N ASP A 120 12.96 -7.69 -13.39
CA ASP A 120 14.07 -7.91 -12.48
C ASP A 120 13.66 -7.66 -11.02
N VAL A 121 13.04 -6.53 -10.73
CA VAL A 121 12.65 -6.20 -9.36
C VAL A 121 11.52 -7.10 -8.86
N ASN A 122 10.45 -7.27 -9.63
CA ASN A 122 9.22 -7.90 -9.13
C ASN A 122 9.27 -9.44 -9.18
N ILE A 123 9.96 -10.04 -10.16
CA ILE A 123 10.05 -11.50 -10.29
C ILE A 123 11.36 -12.00 -9.70
N LYS A 124 12.51 -11.55 -10.22
CA LYS A 124 13.80 -12.02 -9.76
C LYS A 124 14.06 -11.65 -8.30
N GLY A 125 13.68 -10.42 -7.89
CA GLY A 125 13.78 -10.00 -6.50
C GLY A 125 12.92 -10.85 -5.56
N ALA A 126 11.66 -11.13 -5.92
CA ALA A 126 10.80 -12.01 -5.14
C ALA A 126 11.36 -13.45 -5.08
N LEU A 127 11.89 -13.96 -6.20
CA LEU A 127 12.52 -15.29 -6.25
C LEU A 127 13.75 -15.37 -5.36
N ASN A 128 14.61 -14.34 -5.35
CA ASN A 128 15.75 -14.28 -4.45
C ASN A 128 15.33 -14.38 -2.98
N LEU A 129 14.30 -13.63 -2.59
CA LEU A 129 13.74 -13.72 -1.23
C LEU A 129 13.25 -15.14 -0.93
N LEU A 130 12.41 -15.72 -1.78
CA LEU A 130 11.83 -17.05 -1.58
C LEU A 130 12.90 -18.14 -1.51
N ASP A 131 13.94 -18.08 -2.35
CA ASP A 131 15.05 -19.03 -2.32
C ASP A 131 15.88 -18.91 -1.04
N VAL A 132 16.17 -17.68 -0.59
CA VAL A 132 16.85 -17.45 0.69
C VAL A 132 16.04 -18.05 1.84
N LEU A 133 14.74 -17.77 1.91
CA LEU A 133 13.87 -18.31 2.96
C LEU A 133 13.82 -19.83 2.97
N LYS A 134 13.79 -20.44 1.78
CA LYS A 134 13.86 -21.92 1.62
C LYS A 134 15.21 -22.46 2.10
N GLU A 135 16.32 -21.86 1.67
CA GLU A 135 17.68 -22.31 2.03
C GLU A 135 17.96 -22.16 3.54
N MET A 136 17.40 -21.13 4.18
CA MET A 136 17.49 -20.90 5.62
C MET A 136 16.48 -21.74 6.43
N GLU A 137 15.65 -22.54 5.79
CA GLU A 137 14.53 -23.24 6.44
C GLU A 137 13.70 -22.30 7.33
N TYR A 138 13.42 -21.10 6.85
CA TYR A 138 12.76 -20.05 7.60
C TYR A 138 11.41 -20.49 8.18
N LYS A 139 11.19 -20.23 9.49
CA LYS A 139 9.99 -20.69 10.23
C LYS A 139 9.00 -19.56 10.56
N GLY A 140 9.36 -18.31 10.26
CA GLY A 140 8.44 -17.19 10.41
C GLY A 140 7.44 -17.11 9.28
N ARG A 141 6.56 -16.10 9.32
CA ARG A 141 5.52 -15.90 8.31
C ARG A 141 5.88 -14.77 7.37
N VAL A 142 5.45 -14.88 6.13
CA VAL A 142 5.72 -13.90 5.07
C VAL A 142 4.42 -13.49 4.41
N LEU A 143 4.25 -12.17 4.24
CA LEU A 143 3.16 -11.59 3.46
C LEU A 143 3.73 -11.07 2.14
N LEU A 144 3.30 -11.66 1.02
CA LEU A 144 3.66 -11.23 -0.33
C LEU A 144 2.60 -10.28 -0.88
N ILE A 145 2.98 -9.03 -1.16
CA ILE A 145 2.03 -8.03 -1.64
C ILE A 145 1.97 -8.04 -3.16
N GLY A 146 0.86 -8.58 -3.66
CA GLY A 146 0.42 -8.53 -5.05
C GLY A 146 -0.45 -7.31 -5.34
N SER A 147 -1.30 -7.42 -6.36
CA SER A 147 -2.13 -6.31 -6.84
C SER A 147 -3.47 -6.79 -7.40
N GLY A 148 -4.52 -6.01 -7.21
CA GLY A 148 -5.80 -6.21 -7.92
C GLY A 148 -5.68 -6.10 -9.45
N GLU A 149 -4.61 -5.46 -9.97
CA GLU A 149 -4.30 -5.43 -11.40
C GLU A 149 -4.02 -6.82 -12.00
N GLU A 150 -3.69 -7.82 -11.18
CA GLU A 150 -3.50 -9.22 -11.61
C GLU A 150 -4.72 -9.80 -12.30
N TYR A 151 -5.92 -9.39 -11.89
CA TYR A 151 -7.17 -9.83 -12.51
C TYR A 151 -7.33 -9.32 -13.93
N GLY A 152 -6.78 -8.14 -14.22
CA GLY A 152 -6.72 -7.55 -15.55
C GLY A 152 -8.10 -7.36 -16.18
N ARG A 153 -8.31 -7.93 -17.36
CA ARG A 153 -9.58 -7.83 -18.08
C ARG A 153 -10.61 -8.79 -17.48
N ILE A 154 -11.50 -8.25 -16.67
CA ILE A 154 -12.65 -8.96 -16.10
C ILE A 154 -13.92 -8.65 -16.89
N HIS A 155 -14.85 -9.58 -16.86
CA HIS A 155 -16.19 -9.38 -17.42
C HIS A 155 -17.09 -8.69 -16.36
N PRO A 156 -18.06 -7.82 -16.74
CA PRO A 156 -18.93 -7.12 -15.79
C PRO A 156 -19.69 -8.03 -14.82
N ASP A 157 -19.99 -9.26 -15.20
CA ASP A 157 -20.66 -10.27 -14.35
C ASP A 157 -19.72 -10.93 -13.33
N GLN A 158 -18.42 -10.63 -13.36
CA GLN A 158 -17.41 -11.08 -12.42
C GLN A 158 -17.08 -10.03 -11.34
N VAL A 159 -17.92 -8.99 -11.21
CA VAL A 159 -17.78 -7.95 -10.20
C VAL A 159 -18.88 -8.12 -9.14
N PRO A 160 -18.54 -8.10 -7.84
CA PRO A 160 -17.20 -7.91 -7.25
C PRO A 160 -16.27 -9.11 -7.49
N ILE A 161 -14.96 -8.82 -7.56
CA ILE A 161 -13.92 -9.79 -7.96
C ILE A 161 -13.53 -10.64 -6.77
N VAL A 162 -13.75 -11.96 -6.85
CA VAL A 162 -13.32 -12.94 -5.85
C VAL A 162 -11.91 -13.47 -6.15
N GLU A 163 -11.23 -14.04 -5.15
CA GLU A 163 -9.86 -14.53 -5.27
C GLU A 163 -9.67 -15.63 -6.31
N ASP A 164 -10.70 -16.43 -6.57
CA ASP A 164 -10.70 -17.52 -7.56
C ASP A 164 -10.94 -17.05 -9.00
N THR A 165 -11.17 -15.74 -9.21
CA THR A 165 -11.32 -15.17 -10.54
C THR A 165 -10.07 -15.39 -11.38
N VAL A 166 -10.26 -15.86 -12.61
CA VAL A 166 -9.15 -16.15 -13.55
C VAL A 166 -8.34 -14.90 -13.83
N LEU A 167 -7.03 -14.98 -13.64
CA LEU A 167 -6.11 -13.87 -13.90
C LEU A 167 -5.92 -13.65 -15.40
N ARG A 168 -6.07 -12.40 -15.83
CA ARG A 168 -5.87 -11.96 -17.22
C ARG A 168 -5.12 -10.62 -17.25
N PRO A 169 -3.87 -10.59 -16.72
CA PRO A 169 -3.12 -9.34 -16.56
C PRO A 169 -3.05 -8.56 -17.88
N GLY A 170 -3.36 -7.27 -17.80
CA GLY A 170 -3.45 -6.39 -18.96
C GLY A 170 -2.19 -5.55 -19.22
N ASN A 171 -1.20 -5.64 -18.34
CA ASN A 171 0.06 -4.91 -18.44
C ASN A 171 1.21 -5.71 -17.80
N ILE A 172 2.45 -5.26 -18.03
CA ILE A 172 3.66 -5.97 -17.58
C ILE A 172 3.75 -6.00 -16.04
N TYR A 173 3.41 -4.90 -15.37
CA TYR A 173 3.37 -4.86 -13.90
C TYR A 173 2.41 -5.93 -13.35
N ALA A 174 1.19 -5.98 -13.85
CA ALA A 174 0.20 -6.97 -13.46
C ALA A 174 0.69 -8.41 -13.67
N ALA A 175 1.33 -8.68 -14.82
CA ALA A 175 1.90 -9.99 -15.13
C ALA A 175 3.02 -10.37 -14.14
N THR A 176 3.88 -9.42 -13.75
CA THR A 176 4.94 -9.68 -12.75
C THR A 176 4.36 -9.96 -11.36
N LYS A 177 3.28 -9.27 -10.96
CA LYS A 177 2.60 -9.52 -9.68
C LYS A 177 1.87 -10.86 -9.67
N SER A 178 1.22 -11.24 -10.78
CA SER A 178 0.65 -12.59 -10.93
C SER A 178 1.73 -13.67 -10.81
N CYS A 179 2.89 -13.48 -11.45
CA CYS A 179 4.02 -14.41 -11.35
C CYS A 179 4.52 -14.52 -9.90
N GLN A 180 4.71 -13.38 -9.19
CA GLN A 180 5.10 -13.36 -7.78
C GLN A 180 4.14 -14.19 -6.90
N ASN A 181 2.83 -14.01 -7.06
CA ASN A 181 1.82 -14.74 -6.28
C ASN A 181 1.80 -16.23 -6.61
N MET A 182 1.95 -16.61 -7.89
CA MET A 182 2.08 -18.03 -8.29
C MET A 182 3.33 -18.66 -7.69
N LEU A 183 4.49 -17.98 -7.70
CA LEU A 183 5.70 -18.43 -7.04
C LEU A 183 5.46 -18.61 -5.53
N GLY A 184 4.82 -17.64 -4.87
CA GLY A 184 4.45 -17.75 -3.45
C GLY A 184 3.64 -19.01 -3.16
N THR A 185 2.61 -19.28 -3.94
CA THR A 185 1.78 -20.50 -3.80
C THR A 185 2.63 -21.77 -3.96
N ILE A 186 3.49 -21.83 -4.98
CA ILE A 186 4.37 -23.00 -5.23
C ILE A 186 5.33 -23.21 -4.04
N TYR A 187 5.98 -22.14 -3.55
CA TYR A 187 6.92 -22.25 -2.44
C TYR A 187 6.23 -22.63 -1.13
N ALA A 188 5.03 -22.12 -0.87
CA ALA A 188 4.24 -22.55 0.28
C ALA A 188 3.93 -24.06 0.25
N GLN A 189 3.51 -24.56 -0.91
CA GLN A 189 3.13 -25.98 -1.06
C GLN A 189 4.35 -26.91 -1.11
N ALA A 190 5.38 -26.56 -1.88
CA ALA A 190 6.51 -27.44 -2.13
C ALA A 190 7.52 -27.46 -0.98
N TYR A 191 7.73 -26.34 -0.29
CA TYR A 191 8.77 -26.17 0.72
C TYR A 191 8.23 -25.86 2.12
N GLN A 192 6.92 -25.90 2.31
CA GLN A 192 6.25 -25.67 3.59
C GLN A 192 6.61 -24.32 4.24
N LEU A 193 6.84 -23.29 3.40
CA LEU A 193 7.01 -21.92 3.88
C LEU A 193 5.65 -21.34 4.25
N GLU A 194 5.59 -20.62 5.36
CA GLU A 194 4.38 -19.93 5.83
C GLU A 194 4.17 -18.62 5.05
N LEU A 195 3.59 -18.73 3.85
CA LEU A 195 3.38 -17.61 2.91
C LEU A 195 1.90 -17.28 2.78
N VAL A 196 1.55 -16.01 2.95
CA VAL A 196 0.22 -15.46 2.64
C VAL A 196 0.35 -14.47 1.51
N MET A 197 -0.46 -14.60 0.47
CA MET A 197 -0.48 -13.70 -0.68
C MET A 197 -1.62 -12.69 -0.55
N VAL A 198 -1.37 -11.48 -1.03
CA VAL A 198 -2.37 -10.41 -1.07
C VAL A 198 -2.54 -9.92 -2.50
N ARG A 199 -3.79 -9.64 -2.89
CA ARG A 199 -4.08 -8.78 -4.04
C ARG A 199 -4.67 -7.48 -3.51
N ALA A 200 -3.80 -6.46 -3.38
CA ALA A 200 -4.20 -5.15 -2.91
C ALA A 200 -4.86 -4.36 -4.04
N PHE A 201 -6.06 -3.86 -3.80
CA PHE A 201 -6.75 -2.94 -4.69
C PHE A 201 -6.22 -1.52 -4.51
N THR A 202 -6.83 -0.53 -5.17
CA THR A 202 -6.25 0.82 -5.17
C THR A 202 -6.30 1.44 -3.78
N HIS A 203 -5.16 1.63 -3.16
CA HIS A 203 -5.06 2.33 -1.88
C HIS A 203 -4.63 3.78 -2.07
N VAL A 204 -5.12 4.64 -1.20
CA VAL A 204 -4.93 6.10 -1.26
C VAL A 204 -4.73 6.66 0.14
N GLY A 205 -4.14 7.86 0.22
CA GLY A 205 -3.99 8.58 1.48
C GLY A 205 -2.90 9.66 1.41
N PRO A 206 -2.74 10.43 2.49
CA PRO A 206 -1.66 11.41 2.62
C PRO A 206 -0.29 10.80 2.30
N ARG A 207 0.67 11.61 1.86
CA ARG A 207 2.05 11.21 1.47
C ARG A 207 2.14 10.36 0.19
N GLN A 208 1.03 10.01 -0.47
CA GLN A 208 1.08 9.31 -1.76
C GLN A 208 1.66 10.22 -2.84
N SER A 209 2.51 9.64 -3.72
CA SER A 209 3.08 10.38 -4.86
C SER A 209 2.00 10.94 -5.78
N PRO A 210 2.18 12.17 -6.34
CA PRO A 210 1.25 12.76 -7.30
C PRO A 210 1.26 12.07 -8.68
N GLN A 211 1.99 10.97 -8.83
CA GLN A 211 1.86 10.07 -9.98
C GLN A 211 0.57 9.22 -9.93
N PHE A 212 -0.13 9.20 -8.77
CA PHE A 212 -1.37 8.48 -8.56
C PHE A 212 -2.57 9.43 -8.54
N VAL A 213 -3.67 9.01 -9.14
CA VAL A 213 -4.81 9.84 -9.54
C VAL A 213 -5.39 10.73 -8.42
N VAL A 214 -5.65 10.17 -7.24
CA VAL A 214 -6.24 10.94 -6.13
C VAL A 214 -5.26 11.97 -5.58
N SER A 215 -4.01 11.58 -5.44
CA SER A 215 -2.95 12.47 -4.97
C SER A 215 -2.66 13.59 -5.97
N ASP A 216 -2.69 13.28 -7.28
CA ASP A 216 -2.57 14.28 -8.37
C ASP A 216 -3.73 15.29 -8.31
N PHE A 217 -4.96 14.81 -8.19
CA PHE A 217 -6.13 15.70 -8.10
C PHE A 217 -6.03 16.61 -6.88
N CYS A 218 -5.75 16.07 -5.71
CA CYS A 218 -5.59 16.87 -4.49
C CYS A 218 -4.49 17.92 -4.62
N LYS A 219 -3.34 17.55 -5.21
CA LYS A 219 -2.24 18.49 -5.44
C LYS A 219 -2.64 19.61 -6.41
N GLN A 220 -3.25 19.29 -7.55
CA GLN A 220 -3.69 20.27 -8.52
C GLN A 220 -4.73 21.25 -7.92
N VAL A 221 -5.68 20.71 -7.13
CA VAL A 221 -6.67 21.54 -6.43
C VAL A 221 -6.01 22.50 -5.46
N VAL A 222 -5.03 22.03 -4.67
CA VAL A 222 -4.31 22.87 -3.71
C VAL A 222 -3.45 23.94 -4.44
N GLU A 223 -2.85 23.62 -5.57
CA GLU A 223 -2.14 24.60 -6.41
C GLU A 223 -3.09 25.70 -6.88
N VAL A 224 -4.36 25.38 -7.23
CA VAL A 224 -5.40 26.39 -7.54
C VAL A 224 -5.79 27.18 -6.30
N GLU A 225 -6.02 26.53 -5.14
CA GLU A 225 -6.34 27.22 -3.88
C GLU A 225 -5.31 28.28 -3.51
N LYS A 226 -4.04 27.99 -3.76
CA LYS A 226 -2.88 28.86 -3.46
C LYS A 226 -2.55 29.86 -4.56
N GLY A 227 -3.29 29.85 -5.68
CA GLY A 227 -3.04 30.74 -6.82
C GLY A 227 -1.77 30.43 -7.63
N LEU A 228 -1.23 29.21 -7.50
CA LEU A 228 -0.05 28.74 -8.22
C LEU A 228 -0.39 28.19 -9.61
N ARG A 229 -1.68 28.03 -9.89
CA ARG A 229 -2.21 27.48 -11.14
C ARG A 229 -3.55 28.18 -11.46
N GLU A 230 -3.84 28.33 -12.74
CA GLU A 230 -5.18 28.67 -13.21
C GLU A 230 -6.22 27.65 -12.69
N PRO A 231 -7.50 28.03 -12.53
CA PRO A 231 -8.52 27.16 -11.97
C PRO A 231 -8.94 26.06 -12.97
N VAL A 232 -7.98 25.26 -13.39
CA VAL A 232 -8.15 24.13 -14.32
C VAL A 232 -7.38 22.92 -13.81
N ILE A 233 -8.05 21.75 -13.80
CA ILE A 233 -7.44 20.45 -13.50
C ILE A 233 -7.35 19.63 -14.77
N HIS A 234 -6.17 19.09 -15.02
CA HIS A 234 -5.92 18.20 -16.14
C HIS A 234 -6.02 16.74 -15.73
N VAL A 235 -6.87 15.98 -16.43
CA VAL A 235 -7.24 14.61 -16.04
C VAL A 235 -7.12 13.62 -17.21
N GLY A 236 -7.15 12.31 -16.88
CA GLY A 236 -7.28 11.23 -17.85
C GLY A 236 -8.73 10.73 -17.97
N ASN A 237 -8.91 9.40 -18.01
CA ASN A 237 -10.22 8.77 -18.10
C ASN A 237 -10.99 8.86 -16.76
N LEU A 238 -12.05 9.65 -16.73
CA LEU A 238 -12.89 9.83 -15.55
C LEU A 238 -14.00 8.80 -15.40
N LYS A 239 -14.30 8.01 -16.45
CA LYS A 239 -15.41 7.03 -16.45
C LYS A 239 -15.05 5.68 -15.83
N ALA A 240 -13.76 5.42 -15.62
CA ALA A 240 -13.32 4.19 -14.98
C ALA A 240 -13.73 4.17 -13.51
N LYS A 241 -14.09 2.98 -13.00
CA LYS A 241 -14.44 2.77 -11.59
C LYS A 241 -13.35 1.98 -10.89
N ARG A 242 -12.95 2.44 -9.69
CA ARG A 242 -11.91 1.82 -8.89
C ARG A 242 -12.34 1.67 -7.43
N ASP A 243 -11.93 0.58 -6.85
CA ASP A 243 -12.05 0.34 -5.42
C ASP A 243 -10.92 1.08 -4.69
N PHE A 244 -11.27 2.14 -3.98
CA PHE A 244 -10.32 2.95 -3.22
C PHE A 244 -10.40 2.62 -1.74
N THR A 245 -9.26 2.26 -1.15
CA THR A 245 -9.13 1.94 0.26
C THR A 245 -8.12 2.87 0.91
N ASP A 246 -8.41 3.35 2.11
CA ASP A 246 -7.44 4.14 2.88
C ASP A 246 -6.20 3.31 3.20
N VAL A 247 -5.02 3.89 3.03
CA VAL A 247 -3.75 3.20 3.31
C VAL A 247 -3.65 2.69 4.75
N ARG A 248 -4.30 3.37 5.71
CA ARG A 248 -4.33 2.97 7.13
C ARG A 248 -5.15 1.70 7.34
N ASP A 249 -6.24 1.52 6.60
CA ASP A 249 -7.00 0.26 6.60
C ASP A 249 -6.23 -0.86 5.88
N VAL A 250 -5.48 -0.54 4.83
CA VAL A 250 -4.64 -1.50 4.10
C VAL A 250 -3.53 -2.07 4.98
N ILE A 251 -2.79 -1.21 5.72
CA ILE A 251 -1.73 -1.70 6.62
C ILE A 251 -2.28 -2.52 7.80
N ALA A 252 -3.47 -2.16 8.30
CA ALA A 252 -4.16 -2.96 9.29
C ALA A 252 -4.58 -4.32 8.74
N ALA A 253 -4.99 -4.41 7.44
CA ALA A 253 -5.24 -5.67 6.77
C ALA A 253 -3.97 -6.53 6.66
N TYR A 254 -2.84 -5.92 6.33
CA TYR A 254 -1.56 -6.63 6.21
C TYR A 254 -1.12 -7.23 7.55
N GLU A 255 -1.22 -6.45 8.64
CA GLU A 255 -0.92 -6.93 9.98
C GLU A 255 -1.86 -8.07 10.39
N CYS A 256 -3.14 -7.93 10.11
CA CYS A 256 -4.12 -8.97 10.39
C CYS A 256 -3.85 -10.26 9.59
N LEU A 257 -3.56 -10.14 8.29
CA LEU A 257 -3.27 -11.27 7.41
C LEU A 257 -1.96 -11.99 7.77
N ILE A 258 -0.90 -11.27 8.16
CA ILE A 258 0.34 -11.93 8.57
C ILE A 258 0.13 -12.80 9.82
N ARG A 259 -0.79 -12.42 10.72
CA ARG A 259 -1.12 -13.20 11.93
C ARG A 259 -2.15 -14.31 11.67
N GLN A 260 -3.20 -14.04 10.92
CA GLN A 260 -4.40 -14.87 10.86
C GLN A 260 -4.65 -15.51 9.48
N GLY A 261 -4.06 -14.97 8.41
CA GLY A 261 -4.23 -15.52 7.06
C GLY A 261 -3.73 -16.95 6.98
N LYS A 262 -4.37 -17.79 6.17
CA LYS A 262 -3.96 -19.18 5.96
C LYS A 262 -2.76 -19.22 5.02
N SER A 263 -1.76 -20.02 5.38
CA SER A 263 -0.60 -20.26 4.53
C SER A 263 -1.00 -20.88 3.18
N GLY A 264 -0.39 -20.40 2.12
CA GLY A 264 -0.70 -20.82 0.74
C GLY A 264 -1.91 -20.12 0.11
N GLU A 265 -2.68 -19.33 0.88
CA GLU A 265 -3.88 -18.66 0.40
C GLU A 265 -3.62 -17.24 -0.06
N THR A 266 -4.45 -16.79 -0.99
CA THR A 266 -4.49 -15.40 -1.47
C THR A 266 -5.72 -14.68 -0.90
N TYR A 267 -5.57 -13.40 -0.56
CA TYR A 267 -6.64 -12.54 -0.04
C TYR A 267 -6.72 -11.24 -0.81
N ASN A 268 -7.94 -10.85 -1.17
CA ASN A 268 -8.22 -9.51 -1.66
C ASN A 268 -8.21 -8.52 -0.49
N VAL A 269 -7.54 -7.38 -0.69
CA VAL A 269 -7.56 -6.24 0.24
C VAL A 269 -8.07 -5.03 -0.51
N GLY A 270 -9.28 -4.61 -0.19
CA GLY A 270 -10.01 -3.54 -0.85
C GLY A 270 -11.06 -2.92 0.07
N SER A 271 -11.84 -1.98 -0.45
CA SER A 271 -12.97 -1.38 0.28
C SER A 271 -14.28 -2.14 0.10
N GLY A 272 -14.36 -2.99 -0.93
CA GLY A 272 -15.59 -3.67 -1.34
C GLY A 272 -16.57 -2.74 -2.06
N LYS A 273 -16.09 -1.57 -2.54
CA LYS A 273 -16.92 -0.64 -3.29
C LYS A 273 -16.10 0.15 -4.32
N ALA A 274 -16.49 0.08 -5.57
CA ALA A 274 -15.91 0.89 -6.63
C ALA A 274 -16.60 2.26 -6.74
N TYR A 275 -15.81 3.31 -6.97
CA TYR A 275 -16.24 4.67 -7.23
C TYR A 275 -15.78 5.09 -8.62
N GLU A 276 -16.60 5.84 -9.34
CA GLU A 276 -16.19 6.46 -10.58
C GLU A 276 -15.12 7.54 -10.31
N ILE A 277 -14.10 7.62 -11.14
CA ILE A 277 -13.02 8.63 -10.96
C ILE A 277 -13.60 10.05 -10.97
N GLN A 278 -14.67 10.28 -11.76
CA GLN A 278 -15.41 11.56 -11.76
C GLN A 278 -16.00 11.86 -10.38
N GLU A 279 -16.67 10.89 -9.73
CA GLU A 279 -17.26 11.09 -8.40
C GLU A 279 -16.19 11.49 -7.37
N VAL A 280 -14.99 10.87 -7.47
CA VAL A 280 -13.86 11.18 -6.59
C VAL A 280 -13.34 12.59 -6.83
N LEU A 281 -13.21 13.01 -8.08
CA LEU A 281 -12.76 14.35 -8.45
C LEU A 281 -13.77 15.40 -7.99
N ASP A 282 -15.07 15.19 -8.24
CA ASP A 282 -16.14 16.11 -7.84
C ASP A 282 -16.13 16.33 -6.33
N LYS A 283 -15.91 15.25 -5.56
CA LYS A 283 -15.81 15.35 -4.09
C LYS A 283 -14.58 16.14 -3.63
N ILE A 284 -13.43 15.98 -4.28
CA ILE A 284 -12.22 16.76 -3.97
C ILE A 284 -12.45 18.25 -4.29
N ILE A 285 -13.08 18.56 -5.42
CA ILE A 285 -13.43 19.95 -5.80
C ILE A 285 -14.43 20.55 -4.79
N GLU A 286 -15.47 19.80 -4.40
CA GLU A 286 -16.41 20.21 -3.36
C GLU A 286 -15.71 20.56 -2.04
N LEU A 287 -14.78 19.69 -1.58
CA LEU A 287 -13.99 19.90 -0.36
C LEU A 287 -13.09 21.13 -0.42
N SER A 288 -12.71 21.59 -1.61
CA SER A 288 -11.90 22.80 -1.79
C SER A 288 -12.72 24.09 -1.70
N GLY A 289 -14.04 24.01 -1.95
CA GLY A 289 -14.92 25.19 -2.04
C GLY A 289 -14.57 26.15 -3.20
N ARG A 290 -13.82 25.68 -4.20
CA ARG A 290 -13.42 26.47 -5.38
C ARG A 290 -14.18 26.05 -6.62
N GLU A 291 -14.44 26.99 -7.51
CA GLU A 291 -14.88 26.71 -8.88
C GLU A 291 -13.67 26.36 -9.73
N ILE A 292 -13.62 25.14 -10.24
CA ILE A 292 -12.46 24.60 -10.99
C ILE A 292 -12.98 23.90 -12.25
N ASN A 293 -12.42 24.24 -13.40
CA ASN A 293 -12.69 23.58 -14.66
C ASN A 293 -11.90 22.28 -14.76
N VAL A 294 -12.44 21.31 -15.51
CA VAL A 294 -11.80 20.00 -15.70
C VAL A 294 -11.54 19.80 -17.20
N GLU A 295 -10.30 19.51 -17.56
CA GLU A 295 -9.90 19.26 -18.93
C GLU A 295 -9.26 17.90 -19.09
N VAL A 296 -9.75 17.10 -20.07
CA VAL A 296 -9.19 15.78 -20.37
C VAL A 296 -8.00 15.92 -21.30
N GLU A 297 -6.83 15.46 -20.85
CA GLU A 297 -5.60 15.41 -21.64
C GLU A 297 -5.40 14.03 -22.27
N GLN A 298 -5.20 13.99 -23.59
CA GLN A 298 -4.96 12.74 -24.33
C GLN A 298 -3.70 11.99 -23.85
N ALA A 299 -2.68 12.72 -23.43
CA ALA A 299 -1.42 12.15 -22.92
C ALA A 299 -1.60 11.38 -21.60
N ARG A 300 -2.70 11.63 -20.87
CA ARG A 300 -3.03 10.95 -19.62
C ARG A 300 -3.91 9.72 -19.81
N LEU A 301 -4.37 9.44 -21.05
CA LEU A 301 -5.16 8.26 -21.36
C LEU A 301 -4.27 7.02 -21.49
N ARG A 302 -4.70 5.92 -20.88
CA ARG A 302 -4.01 4.63 -20.99
C ARG A 302 -4.40 3.93 -22.27
N PRO A 303 -3.48 3.20 -22.95
CA PRO A 303 -3.80 2.41 -24.14
C PRO A 303 -4.89 1.36 -23.90
N ILE A 304 -4.92 0.80 -22.70
CA ILE A 304 -5.90 -0.18 -22.22
C ILE A 304 -6.35 0.25 -20.83
N ASP A 305 -7.66 0.40 -20.64
CA ASP A 305 -8.24 0.66 -19.34
C ASP A 305 -9.35 -0.36 -19.03
N VAL A 306 -9.43 -0.76 -17.75
CA VAL A 306 -10.47 -1.68 -17.26
C VAL A 306 -11.63 -0.83 -16.75
N PRO A 307 -12.88 -1.04 -17.23
CA PRO A 307 -14.01 -0.17 -16.89
C PRO A 307 -14.31 -0.14 -15.39
N ILE A 308 -14.26 -1.29 -14.71
CA ILE A 308 -14.55 -1.41 -13.27
C ILE A 308 -13.61 -2.41 -12.62
N ILE A 309 -13.08 -2.04 -11.47
CA ILE A 309 -12.30 -2.92 -10.58
C ILE A 309 -12.87 -2.73 -9.18
N GLU A 310 -13.50 -3.79 -8.62
CA GLU A 310 -14.10 -3.80 -7.28
C GLU A 310 -13.80 -5.14 -6.62
N ALA A 311 -13.28 -5.09 -5.40
CA ALA A 311 -12.92 -6.28 -4.63
C ALA A 311 -14.15 -6.94 -4.01
N ASP A 312 -14.25 -8.27 -4.05
CA ASP A 312 -14.93 -9.00 -3.01
C ASP A 312 -13.98 -9.14 -1.81
N ILE A 313 -14.41 -8.67 -0.65
CA ILE A 313 -13.64 -8.71 0.61
C ILE A 313 -14.20 -9.72 1.62
N THR A 314 -15.13 -10.58 1.20
CA THR A 314 -15.79 -11.54 2.07
C THR A 314 -14.77 -12.46 2.73
N LYS A 315 -13.82 -12.98 1.98
CA LYS A 315 -12.81 -13.91 2.50
C LYS A 315 -11.97 -13.33 3.64
N ILE A 316 -11.45 -12.13 3.47
CA ILE A 316 -10.64 -11.50 4.54
C ILE A 316 -11.52 -11.16 5.76
N THR A 317 -12.74 -10.67 5.56
CA THR A 317 -13.63 -10.28 6.67
C THR A 317 -14.20 -11.47 7.46
N GLU A 318 -14.38 -12.62 6.83
CA GLU A 318 -14.85 -13.85 7.48
C GLU A 318 -13.73 -14.65 8.14
N GLN A 319 -12.52 -14.61 7.59
CA GLN A 319 -11.41 -15.43 8.06
C GLN A 319 -10.45 -14.69 8.98
N THR A 320 -10.65 -13.37 9.19
CA THR A 320 -9.80 -12.54 10.04
C THR A 320 -10.63 -11.52 10.83
N ASP A 321 -10.00 -10.86 11.80
CA ASP A 321 -10.62 -9.80 12.59
C ASP A 321 -10.61 -8.44 11.88
N TRP A 322 -10.07 -8.37 10.65
CA TRP A 322 -9.96 -7.11 9.93
C TRP A 322 -11.31 -6.52 9.54
N LYS A 323 -11.43 -5.22 9.73
CA LYS A 323 -12.60 -4.42 9.29
C LYS A 323 -12.12 -3.07 8.79
N ARG A 324 -12.66 -2.65 7.66
CA ARG A 324 -12.48 -1.28 7.17
C ARG A 324 -13.09 -0.29 8.16
N LYS A 325 -12.36 0.79 8.47
CA LYS A 325 -12.77 1.82 9.44
C LYS A 325 -12.90 3.22 8.82
N ILE A 326 -12.16 3.52 7.77
CA ILE A 326 -12.02 4.88 7.24
C ILE A 326 -12.84 5.02 5.96
N SER A 327 -13.69 6.05 5.91
CA SER A 327 -14.47 6.34 4.71
C SER A 327 -13.60 6.97 3.62
N LEU A 328 -14.01 6.82 2.35
CA LEU A 328 -13.33 7.49 1.24
C LEU A 328 -13.33 9.02 1.42
N GLU A 329 -14.44 9.59 1.89
CA GLU A 329 -14.54 11.04 2.14
C GLU A 329 -13.48 11.53 3.15
N GLN A 330 -13.29 10.80 4.25
CA GLN A 330 -12.23 11.11 5.22
C GLN A 330 -10.85 11.01 4.59
N THR A 331 -10.60 9.97 3.78
CA THR A 331 -9.33 9.78 3.06
C THR A 331 -9.04 10.94 2.11
N LEU A 332 -10.04 11.37 1.33
CA LEU A 332 -9.90 12.50 0.41
C LEU A 332 -9.59 13.80 1.14
N LYS A 333 -10.33 14.05 2.24
CA LYS A 333 -10.11 15.22 3.09
C LYS A 333 -8.68 15.23 3.66
N ASP A 334 -8.24 14.14 4.26
CA ASP A 334 -6.90 14.03 4.86
C ASP A 334 -5.80 14.18 3.79
N THR A 335 -6.03 13.66 2.57
CA THR A 335 -5.08 13.81 1.45
C THR A 335 -5.02 15.25 0.95
N LEU A 336 -6.15 15.93 0.87
CA LEU A 336 -6.21 17.35 0.50
C LEU A 336 -5.50 18.20 1.55
N ASP A 337 -5.77 17.97 2.84
CA ASP A 337 -5.13 18.69 3.95
C ASP A 337 -3.61 18.44 3.98
N TYR A 338 -3.16 17.23 3.66
CA TYR A 338 -1.73 16.94 3.48
C TYR A 338 -1.11 17.83 2.39
N TRP A 339 -1.73 17.95 1.22
CA TRP A 339 -1.21 18.78 0.15
C TRP A 339 -1.26 20.26 0.47
N ARG A 340 -2.28 20.73 1.21
CA ARG A 340 -2.33 22.12 1.73
C ARG A 340 -1.14 22.48 2.60
N ALA A 341 -0.67 21.50 3.40
CA ALA A 341 0.50 21.66 4.25
C ALA A 341 1.85 21.53 3.52
N ASN A 342 1.91 20.85 2.34
CA ASN A 342 3.15 20.47 1.68
C ASN A 342 3.36 21.08 0.28
N VAL A 343 2.39 21.78 -0.30
CA VAL A 343 2.59 22.61 -1.49
C VAL A 343 3.08 23.98 -1.00
N GLU A 344 4.28 24.36 -1.35
CA GLU A 344 4.82 25.70 -1.06
C GLU A 344 4.18 26.76 -1.98
N ALA A 345 3.95 27.95 -1.44
CA ALA A 345 3.35 29.08 -2.15
C ALA A 345 4.38 29.79 -3.04
#